data_e48c38989011b8faa4be2a808109d9c4
#
_entry.id   e48c38989011b8faa4be2a808109d9c4
#
_cell.length_a   1.000
_cell.length_b   1.000
_cell.length_c   1.000
_cell.angle_alpha   90.00
_cell.angle_beta   90.00
_cell.angle_gamma   90.00
#
_symmetry.space_group_name_H-M   'P 1'
#
loop_
_entity.id
_entity.type
_entity.pdbx_description
1 polymer ?
#
loop_
_entity_poly.entity_id
_entity_poly.type
_entity_poly.pdbx_seq_one_letter_code
_entity_poly.pdbx_strand_id
1 'polypeptide(L)'
;YLAELLLSKGYEVHRLVRRASTFNTHRIDHIYVDAHDPDARIFFHYGDLSDSEMISNVLYNIRPDEIYHLGAQSHVRVSFETPEYTGNVTALGTTRILEAIRRSNPDIRFYQASSSEMFGHVAPPQNEDSCFWPRSPYACAKLYAYWMTRNYRDGYNMFTCNGILFNHESPRRGEIFVTRKITRGIAAILAGKEKYLYLGNLEAKRDCGFTPEYVECM
;
A
#
# COMPACT_ATOMS: atom_id res chain seq x y z
N TYR A 1 -3.28 9.42 -5.90
CA TYR A 1 -4.52 9.11 -6.64
C TYR A 1 -5.68 8.81 -5.69
N LEU A 2 -5.56 7.85 -4.74
CA LEU A 2 -6.67 7.57 -3.82
C LEU A 2 -7.07 8.81 -3.00
N ALA A 3 -6.11 9.53 -2.43
CA ALA A 3 -6.40 10.75 -1.67
C ALA A 3 -7.09 11.82 -2.54
N GLU A 4 -6.64 12.00 -3.78
CA GLU A 4 -7.26 12.93 -4.73
C GLU A 4 -8.70 12.51 -5.07
N LEU A 5 -8.93 11.22 -5.31
CA LEU A 5 -10.27 10.68 -5.57
C LEU A 5 -11.20 10.91 -4.37
N LEU A 6 -10.74 10.58 -3.16
CA LEU A 6 -11.54 10.76 -1.95
C LEU A 6 -11.86 12.25 -1.70
N LEU A 7 -10.88 13.14 -1.84
CA LEU A 7 -11.11 14.60 -1.75
C LEU A 7 -12.11 15.09 -2.79
N SER A 8 -12.04 14.61 -4.02
CA SER A 8 -12.99 14.97 -5.08
C SER A 8 -14.43 14.50 -4.80
N LYS A 9 -14.57 13.42 -4.04
CA LYS A 9 -15.86 12.89 -3.56
C LYS A 9 -16.36 13.58 -2.27
N GLY A 10 -15.62 14.55 -1.73
CA GLY A 10 -16.01 15.31 -0.55
C GLY A 10 -15.56 14.72 0.78
N TYR A 11 -14.76 13.68 0.80
CA TYR A 11 -14.21 13.09 2.02
C TYR A 11 -13.24 14.04 2.73
N GLU A 12 -13.16 13.92 4.04
CA GLU A 12 -12.04 14.36 4.85
C GLU A 12 -11.01 13.20 4.88
N VAL A 13 -9.77 13.49 4.53
CA VAL A 13 -8.74 12.48 4.33
C VAL A 13 -7.65 12.60 5.38
N HIS A 14 -7.53 11.59 6.23
CA HIS A 14 -6.46 11.47 7.22
C HIS A 14 -5.39 10.49 6.72
N ARG A 15 -4.16 10.94 6.63
CA ARG A 15 -3.06 10.12 6.14
C ARG A 15 -2.04 9.84 7.24
N LEU A 16 -1.75 8.55 7.45
CA LEU A 16 -0.62 8.14 8.28
C LEU A 16 0.68 8.17 7.46
N VAL A 17 1.67 8.91 7.94
CA VAL A 17 2.98 9.08 7.30
C VAL A 17 4.07 8.64 8.26
N ARG A 18 4.98 7.77 7.80
CA ARG A 18 6.15 7.41 8.60
C ARG A 18 7.09 8.61 8.72
N ARG A 19 7.49 8.94 9.95
CA ARG A 19 8.47 10.00 10.20
C ARG A 19 9.83 9.63 9.60
N ALA A 20 10.41 10.55 8.86
CA ALA A 20 11.73 10.41 8.25
C ALA A 20 12.50 11.72 8.41
N SER A 21 13.84 11.66 8.35
CA SER A 21 14.71 12.84 8.40
C SER A 21 14.65 13.70 7.14
N THR A 22 14.12 13.16 6.05
CA THR A 22 13.87 13.86 4.78
C THR A 22 12.39 13.88 4.46
N PHE A 23 11.93 14.91 3.75
CA PHE A 23 10.54 14.97 3.30
C PHE A 23 10.22 13.80 2.35
N ASN A 24 9.12 13.09 2.61
CA ASN A 24 8.64 11.96 1.81
C ASN A 24 7.21 12.19 1.27
N THR A 25 6.78 13.45 1.22
CA THR A 25 5.40 13.87 0.88
C THR A 25 5.25 14.39 -0.54
N HIS A 26 6.33 14.50 -1.32
CA HIS A 26 6.35 15.14 -2.65
C HIS A 26 5.25 14.69 -3.63
N ARG A 27 4.67 13.48 -3.46
CA ARG A 27 3.56 12.99 -4.30
C ARG A 27 2.20 13.53 -3.90
N ILE A 28 2.13 14.25 -2.79
CA ILE A 28 0.88 14.80 -2.22
C ILE A 28 1.01 16.27 -1.85
N ASP A 29 2.18 16.88 -2.01
CA ASP A 29 2.40 18.30 -1.68
C ASP A 29 1.43 19.21 -2.45
N HIS A 30 1.05 18.82 -3.67
CA HIS A 30 0.13 19.58 -4.51
C HIS A 30 -1.34 19.58 -4.02
N ILE A 31 -1.71 18.69 -3.11
CA ILE A 31 -3.04 18.65 -2.47
C ILE A 31 -2.98 19.03 -0.99
N TYR A 32 -1.79 19.35 -0.49
CA TYR A 32 -1.62 19.78 0.89
C TYR A 32 -2.21 21.18 1.10
N VAL A 33 -3.01 21.28 2.15
CA VAL A 33 -3.51 22.55 2.68
C VAL A 33 -3.11 22.58 4.16
N ASP A 34 -2.73 23.76 4.66
CA ASP A 34 -2.37 23.90 6.07
C ASP A 34 -3.55 23.51 6.95
N ALA A 35 -3.31 22.72 8.00
CA ALA A 35 -4.36 22.20 8.86
C ALA A 35 -5.12 23.29 9.65
N HIS A 36 -4.60 24.51 9.71
CA HIS A 36 -5.28 25.66 10.32
C HIS A 36 -6.22 26.39 9.33
N ASP A 37 -6.16 26.03 8.04
CA ASP A 37 -7.07 26.57 7.05
C ASP A 37 -8.46 25.94 7.26
N PRO A 38 -9.55 26.74 7.36
CA PRO A 38 -10.89 26.21 7.55
C PRO A 38 -11.39 25.33 6.40
N ASP A 39 -10.79 25.41 5.23
CA ASP A 39 -11.12 24.59 4.06
C ASP A 39 -10.23 23.34 3.96
N ALA A 40 -9.33 23.10 4.92
CA ALA A 40 -8.48 21.92 4.94
C ALA A 40 -9.31 20.64 5.08
N ARG A 41 -9.10 19.70 4.17
CA ARG A 41 -9.73 18.38 4.18
C ARG A 41 -8.73 17.23 4.06
N ILE A 42 -7.43 17.55 4.16
CA ILE A 42 -6.37 16.54 4.22
C ILE A 42 -5.46 16.80 5.42
N PHE A 43 -5.31 15.79 6.27
CA PHE A 43 -4.55 15.88 7.52
C PHE A 43 -3.47 14.80 7.58
N PHE A 44 -2.29 15.16 8.07
CA PHE A 44 -1.15 14.26 8.17
C PHE A 44 -0.89 13.89 9.62
N HIS A 45 -0.85 12.58 9.88
CA HIS A 45 -0.48 12.02 11.17
C HIS A 45 0.83 11.26 11.03
N TYR A 46 1.76 11.50 11.94
CA TYR A 46 3.02 10.78 11.95
C TYR A 46 2.92 9.52 12.78
N GLY A 47 3.38 8.40 12.22
CA GLY A 47 3.37 7.13 12.93
C GLY A 47 4.05 6.01 12.16
N ASP A 48 4.17 4.86 12.80
CA ASP A 48 4.73 3.64 12.21
C ASP A 48 3.80 2.46 12.47
N LEU A 49 3.70 1.55 11.50
CA LEU A 49 2.87 0.34 11.60
C LEU A 49 3.40 -0.67 12.63
N SER A 50 4.62 -0.48 13.12
CA SER A 50 5.18 -1.26 14.22
C SER A 50 4.73 -0.78 15.61
N ASP A 51 4.07 0.39 15.70
CA ASP A 51 3.63 1.01 16.95
C ASP A 51 2.11 0.86 17.15
N SER A 52 1.74 -0.06 18.03
CA SER A 52 0.33 -0.37 18.33
C SER A 52 -0.38 0.76 19.08
N GLU A 53 0.35 1.44 19.98
CA GLU A 53 -0.22 2.52 20.78
C GLU A 53 -0.54 3.73 19.91
N MET A 54 0.39 4.11 19.05
CA MET A 54 0.19 5.19 18.10
C MET A 54 -0.99 4.91 17.17
N ILE A 55 -1.10 3.69 16.60
CA ILE A 55 -2.23 3.30 15.75
C ILE A 55 -3.55 3.44 16.50
N SER A 56 -3.62 2.95 17.74
CA SER A 56 -4.83 3.03 18.56
C SER A 56 -5.21 4.47 18.88
N ASN A 57 -4.23 5.31 19.22
CA ASN A 57 -4.45 6.73 19.49
C ASN A 57 -4.95 7.50 18.27
N VAL A 58 -4.37 7.24 17.09
CA VAL A 58 -4.80 7.86 15.83
C VAL A 58 -6.25 7.48 15.52
N LEU A 59 -6.61 6.19 15.61
CA LEU A 59 -7.97 5.74 15.35
C LEU A 59 -8.98 6.28 16.38
N TYR A 60 -8.60 6.32 17.65
CA TYR A 60 -9.45 6.87 18.70
C TYR A 60 -9.76 8.36 18.51
N ASN A 61 -8.78 9.15 18.09
CA ASN A 61 -8.91 10.58 17.90
C ASN A 61 -9.67 10.95 16.61
N ILE A 62 -9.42 10.22 15.52
CA ILE A 62 -10.01 10.50 14.20
C ILE A 62 -11.42 9.90 14.08
N ARG A 63 -11.62 8.68 14.57
CA ARG A 63 -12.85 7.88 14.39
C ARG A 63 -13.29 7.79 12.93
N PRO A 64 -12.43 7.27 12.05
CA PRO A 64 -12.72 7.24 10.62
C PRO A 64 -13.89 6.29 10.31
N ASP A 65 -14.63 6.57 9.24
CA ASP A 65 -15.65 5.66 8.71
C ASP A 65 -15.03 4.55 7.86
N GLU A 66 -13.91 4.85 7.21
CA GLU A 66 -13.22 3.96 6.27
C GLU A 66 -11.71 3.99 6.47
N ILE A 67 -11.07 2.83 6.33
CA ILE A 67 -9.62 2.71 6.38
C ILE A 67 -9.11 1.97 5.14
N TYR A 68 -8.28 2.63 4.36
CA TYR A 68 -7.58 2.05 3.22
C TYR A 68 -6.13 1.75 3.61
N HIS A 69 -5.85 0.50 3.95
CA HIS A 69 -4.52 0.09 4.41
C HIS A 69 -3.60 -0.24 3.23
N LEU A 70 -2.86 0.77 2.78
CA LEU A 70 -1.86 0.67 1.70
C LEU A 70 -0.42 0.55 2.24
N GLY A 71 -0.24 0.67 3.57
CA GLY A 71 1.07 0.70 4.21
C GLY A 71 1.76 -0.67 4.19
N ALA A 72 3.02 -0.71 3.79
CA ALA A 72 3.86 -1.91 3.80
C ALA A 72 5.34 -1.56 3.58
N GLN A 73 6.23 -2.48 3.94
CA GLN A 73 7.54 -2.58 3.30
C GLN A 73 7.31 -3.29 1.97
N SER A 74 7.20 -2.55 0.86
CA SER A 74 6.64 -3.05 -0.40
C SER A 74 7.67 -3.48 -1.46
N HIS A 75 8.97 -3.34 -1.16
CA HIS A 75 10.01 -3.70 -2.10
C HIS A 75 10.41 -5.16 -1.92
N VAL A 76 10.09 -6.02 -2.90
CA VAL A 76 10.30 -7.48 -2.82
C VAL A 76 11.77 -7.83 -2.51
N ARG A 77 12.74 -7.25 -3.23
CA ARG A 77 14.16 -7.55 -2.98
C ARG A 77 14.59 -7.17 -1.56
N VAL A 78 14.23 -5.99 -1.09
CA VAL A 78 14.56 -5.52 0.27
C VAL A 78 13.97 -6.43 1.33
N SER A 79 12.85 -7.11 1.06
CA SER A 79 12.26 -8.06 2.00
C SER A 79 13.17 -9.25 2.32
N PHE A 80 14.06 -9.65 1.40
CA PHE A 80 15.07 -10.67 1.66
C PHE A 80 16.22 -10.17 2.54
N GLU A 81 16.52 -8.87 2.47
CA GLU A 81 17.56 -8.23 3.28
C GLU A 81 17.05 -7.91 4.70
N THR A 82 15.75 -7.62 4.85
CA THR A 82 15.11 -7.25 6.11
C THR A 82 13.81 -8.03 6.36
N PRO A 83 13.86 -9.37 6.49
CA PRO A 83 12.64 -10.19 6.56
C PRO A 83 11.84 -9.95 7.86
N GLU A 84 12.49 -9.75 8.99
CA GLU A 84 11.82 -9.47 10.28
C GLU A 84 11.08 -8.13 10.24
N TYR A 85 11.74 -7.07 9.76
CA TYR A 85 11.11 -5.76 9.59
C TYR A 85 9.92 -5.84 8.65
N THR A 86 10.07 -6.56 7.53
CA THR A 86 8.99 -6.78 6.56
C THR A 86 7.79 -7.48 7.21
N GLY A 87 8.02 -8.53 7.98
CA GLY A 87 6.98 -9.24 8.74
C GLY A 87 6.32 -8.35 9.79
N ASN A 88 7.12 -7.62 10.56
CA ASN A 88 6.62 -6.74 11.62
C ASN A 88 5.71 -5.61 11.08
N VAL A 89 6.15 -4.93 10.02
CA VAL A 89 5.42 -3.78 9.45
C VAL A 89 4.26 -4.24 8.57
N THR A 90 4.47 -5.21 7.68
CA THR A 90 3.49 -5.59 6.65
C THR A 90 2.46 -6.60 7.19
N ALA A 91 2.90 -7.62 7.92
CA ALA A 91 2.01 -8.64 8.47
C ALA A 91 1.39 -8.18 9.80
N LEU A 92 2.21 -8.00 10.84
CA LEU A 92 1.72 -7.62 12.17
C LEU A 92 1.12 -6.21 12.20
N GLY A 93 1.59 -5.29 11.34
CA GLY A 93 0.99 -3.97 11.17
C GLY A 93 -0.50 -4.04 10.81
N THR A 94 -0.87 -4.95 9.90
CA THR A 94 -2.27 -5.21 9.57
C THR A 94 -3.07 -5.70 10.78
N THR A 95 -2.52 -6.65 11.55
CA THR A 95 -3.18 -7.15 12.78
C THR A 95 -3.37 -6.03 13.80
N ARG A 96 -2.40 -5.14 13.98
CA ARG A 96 -2.51 -3.98 14.89
C ARG A 96 -3.66 -3.07 14.52
N ILE A 97 -3.83 -2.78 13.23
CA ILE A 97 -4.94 -1.95 12.74
C ILE A 97 -6.28 -2.67 12.97
N LEU A 98 -6.39 -3.93 12.59
CA LEU A 98 -7.60 -4.73 12.76
C LEU A 98 -8.01 -4.84 14.24
N GLU A 99 -7.05 -5.08 15.16
CA GLU A 99 -7.30 -5.09 16.59
C GLU A 99 -7.72 -3.72 17.13
N ALA A 100 -7.10 -2.64 16.64
CA ALA A 100 -7.50 -1.30 17.04
C ALA A 100 -8.92 -0.97 16.58
N ILE A 101 -9.30 -1.33 15.35
CA ILE A 101 -10.68 -1.21 14.84
C ILE A 101 -11.63 -2.01 15.71
N ARG A 102 -11.38 -3.32 15.90
CA ARG A 102 -12.24 -4.21 16.65
C ARG A 102 -12.52 -3.71 18.08
N ARG A 103 -11.52 -3.10 18.72
CA ARG A 103 -11.64 -2.59 20.09
C ARG A 103 -12.25 -1.19 20.20
N SER A 104 -12.14 -0.36 19.17
CA SER A 104 -12.64 1.01 19.17
C SER A 104 -14.00 1.16 18.51
N ASN A 105 -14.15 0.72 17.27
CA ASN A 105 -15.39 0.78 16.50
C ASN A 105 -15.38 -0.30 15.40
N PRO A 106 -16.02 -1.46 15.61
CA PRO A 106 -16.04 -2.55 14.63
C PRO A 106 -16.81 -2.24 13.35
N ASP A 107 -17.59 -1.14 13.29
CA ASP A 107 -18.35 -0.73 12.12
C ASP A 107 -17.50 -0.01 11.06
N ILE A 108 -16.24 0.34 11.38
CA ILE A 108 -15.30 0.92 10.43
C ILE A 108 -15.08 -0.03 9.25
N ARG A 109 -15.26 0.46 8.04
CA ARG A 109 -14.96 -0.30 6.81
C ARG A 109 -13.47 -0.34 6.56
N PHE A 110 -12.91 -1.53 6.42
CA PHE A 110 -11.48 -1.74 6.25
C PHE A 110 -11.15 -2.40 4.92
N TYR A 111 -10.31 -1.73 4.13
CA TYR A 111 -9.74 -2.26 2.90
C TYR A 111 -8.26 -2.59 3.09
N GLN A 112 -7.88 -3.84 2.79
CA GLN A 112 -6.49 -4.33 2.79
C GLN A 112 -5.95 -4.38 1.36
N ALA A 113 -4.92 -3.61 1.09
CA ALA A 113 -4.13 -3.77 -0.13
C ALA A 113 -3.32 -5.07 -0.05
N SER A 114 -3.84 -6.10 -0.66
CA SER A 114 -3.16 -7.38 -0.86
C SER A 114 -2.32 -7.33 -2.16
N SER A 115 -1.73 -8.43 -2.58
CA SER A 115 -0.75 -8.42 -3.67
C SER A 115 -0.82 -9.68 -4.49
N SER A 116 -0.68 -9.57 -5.81
CA SER A 116 -0.49 -10.71 -6.72
C SER A 116 0.77 -11.54 -6.40
N GLU A 117 1.75 -10.97 -5.69
CA GLU A 117 2.94 -11.69 -5.21
C GLU A 117 2.58 -12.87 -4.28
N MET A 118 1.37 -12.87 -3.68
CA MET A 118 0.88 -14.01 -2.89
C MET A 118 0.71 -15.28 -3.73
N PHE A 119 0.36 -15.17 -5.01
CA PHE A 119 0.27 -16.30 -5.93
C PHE A 119 1.64 -16.93 -6.20
N GLY A 120 2.70 -16.12 -6.26
CA GLY A 120 4.09 -16.56 -6.33
C GLY A 120 4.35 -17.49 -7.52
N HIS A 121 4.44 -18.80 -7.25
CA HIS A 121 4.79 -19.82 -8.26
C HIS A 121 3.57 -20.47 -8.96
N VAL A 122 2.37 -20.05 -8.63
CA VAL A 122 1.15 -20.57 -9.26
C VAL A 122 1.06 -20.11 -10.71
N ALA A 123 0.78 -21.05 -11.61
CA ALA A 123 0.67 -20.75 -13.03
C ALA A 123 -0.51 -19.81 -13.34
N PRO A 124 -0.36 -18.86 -14.28
CA PRO A 124 -1.46 -18.05 -14.76
C PRO A 124 -2.42 -18.87 -15.68
N PRO A 125 -3.69 -18.41 -15.84
CA PRO A 125 -4.31 -17.25 -15.21
C PRO A 125 -4.65 -17.49 -13.73
N GLN A 126 -4.57 -16.45 -12.91
CA GLN A 126 -4.85 -16.50 -11.48
C GLN A 126 -6.14 -15.74 -11.17
N ASN A 127 -6.90 -16.23 -10.19
CA ASN A 127 -8.13 -15.61 -9.68
C ASN A 127 -8.23 -15.84 -8.16
N GLU A 128 -9.35 -15.45 -7.55
CA GLU A 128 -9.59 -15.56 -6.12
C GLU A 128 -9.64 -16.99 -5.59
N ASP A 129 -9.90 -17.98 -6.45
CA ASP A 129 -9.93 -19.41 -6.12
C ASP A 129 -8.56 -20.08 -6.29
N SER A 130 -7.59 -19.37 -6.88
CA SER A 130 -6.23 -19.90 -7.06
C SER A 130 -5.51 -20.06 -5.74
N CYS A 131 -4.77 -21.14 -5.57
CA CYS A 131 -3.93 -21.35 -4.40
C CYS A 131 -2.87 -20.25 -4.28
N PHE A 132 -2.43 -19.96 -3.06
CA PHE A 132 -1.29 -19.08 -2.83
C PHE A 132 -0.02 -19.91 -2.61
N TRP A 133 1.07 -19.45 -3.27
CA TRP A 133 2.39 -20.06 -3.13
C TRP A 133 3.49 -18.98 -3.10
N PRO A 134 3.56 -18.18 -2.04
CA PRO A 134 4.45 -17.02 -1.96
C PRO A 134 5.92 -17.42 -2.08
N ARG A 135 6.72 -16.54 -2.71
CA ARG A 135 8.14 -16.81 -3.03
C ARG A 135 9.07 -15.72 -2.47
N SER A 136 8.59 -14.86 -1.58
CA SER A 136 9.40 -13.85 -0.91
C SER A 136 8.86 -13.55 0.49
N PRO A 137 9.69 -13.02 1.42
CA PRO A 137 9.22 -12.58 2.74
C PRO A 137 8.10 -11.53 2.64
N TYR A 138 8.15 -10.64 1.64
CA TYR A 138 7.06 -9.69 1.35
C TYR A 138 5.75 -10.42 1.01
N ALA A 139 5.81 -11.39 0.11
CA ALA A 139 4.63 -12.15 -0.30
C ALA A 139 4.03 -12.95 0.87
N CYS A 140 4.88 -13.57 1.71
CA CYS A 140 4.44 -14.25 2.93
C CYS A 140 3.77 -13.27 3.92
N ALA A 141 4.33 -12.08 4.10
CA ALA A 141 3.75 -11.06 4.98
C ALA A 141 2.39 -10.55 4.45
N LYS A 142 2.26 -10.36 3.14
CA LYS A 142 0.98 -9.99 2.49
C LYS A 142 -0.05 -11.12 2.58
N LEU A 143 0.37 -12.38 2.46
CA LEU A 143 -0.52 -13.53 2.61
C LEU A 143 -1.04 -13.67 4.06
N TYR A 144 -0.18 -13.43 5.05
CA TYR A 144 -0.63 -13.34 6.44
C TYR A 144 -1.68 -12.24 6.61
N ALA A 145 -1.42 -11.02 6.11
CA ALA A 145 -2.33 -9.90 6.18
C ALA A 145 -3.68 -10.20 5.49
N TYR A 146 -3.65 -10.86 4.32
CA TYR A 146 -4.84 -11.33 3.60
C TYR A 146 -5.71 -12.24 4.46
N TRP A 147 -5.11 -13.28 5.07
CA TRP A 147 -5.85 -14.23 5.90
C TRP A 147 -6.34 -13.61 7.20
N MET A 148 -5.57 -12.72 7.81
CA MET A 148 -6.03 -11.98 8.99
C MET A 148 -7.23 -11.10 8.67
N THR A 149 -7.21 -10.38 7.56
CA THR A 149 -8.35 -9.56 7.09
C THR A 149 -9.61 -10.43 6.92
N ARG A 150 -9.47 -11.58 6.25
CA ARG A 150 -10.58 -12.52 6.10
C ARG A 150 -11.05 -13.10 7.43
N ASN A 151 -10.13 -13.48 8.31
CA ASN A 151 -10.45 -14.02 9.63
C ASN A 151 -11.23 -13.03 10.49
N TYR A 152 -10.89 -11.73 10.44
CA TYR A 152 -11.62 -10.70 11.18
C TYR A 152 -13.03 -10.46 10.62
N ARG A 153 -13.21 -10.60 9.33
CA ARG A 153 -14.55 -10.59 8.72
C ARG A 153 -15.39 -11.78 9.21
N ASP A 154 -14.82 -12.97 9.09
CA ASP A 154 -15.57 -14.21 9.34
C ASP A 154 -15.76 -14.47 10.85
N GLY A 155 -14.77 -14.12 11.68
CA GLY A 155 -14.77 -14.39 13.13
C GLY A 155 -15.36 -13.29 14.00
N TYR A 156 -15.30 -12.03 13.56
CA TYR A 156 -15.80 -10.88 14.34
C TYR A 156 -16.89 -10.08 13.64
N ASN A 157 -17.36 -10.54 12.48
CA ASN A 157 -18.38 -9.87 11.65
C ASN A 157 -18.03 -8.42 11.31
N MET A 158 -16.76 -8.11 11.14
CA MET A 158 -16.28 -6.79 10.73
C MET A 158 -16.38 -6.63 9.21
N PHE A 159 -16.69 -5.42 8.74
CA PHE A 159 -16.59 -5.12 7.31
C PHE A 159 -15.13 -4.98 6.90
N THR A 160 -14.53 -6.07 6.44
CA THR A 160 -13.15 -6.07 5.94
C THR A 160 -13.06 -6.74 4.58
N CYS A 161 -12.30 -6.17 3.65
CA CYS A 161 -12.09 -6.73 2.32
C CYS A 161 -10.62 -6.68 1.89
N ASN A 162 -10.26 -7.54 0.97
CA ASN A 162 -8.94 -7.61 0.34
C ASN A 162 -9.04 -7.24 -1.13
N GLY A 163 -8.23 -6.29 -1.60
CA GLY A 163 -8.00 -6.09 -3.03
C GLY A 163 -6.70 -6.77 -3.43
N ILE A 164 -6.75 -7.80 -4.27
CA ILE A 164 -5.55 -8.48 -4.78
C ILE A 164 -4.98 -7.65 -5.92
N LEU A 165 -4.07 -6.75 -5.58
CA LEU A 165 -3.50 -5.81 -6.53
C LEU A 165 -2.39 -6.46 -7.36
N PHE A 166 -2.54 -6.42 -8.68
CA PHE A 166 -1.47 -6.68 -9.63
C PHE A 166 -0.59 -5.43 -9.80
N ASN A 167 0.35 -5.41 -10.75
CA ASN A 167 1.20 -4.25 -10.92
C ASN A 167 0.37 -3.07 -11.45
N HIS A 168 0.35 -2.00 -10.72
CA HIS A 168 -0.36 -0.78 -11.10
C HIS A 168 0.65 0.34 -11.32
N GLU A 169 0.59 0.94 -12.48
CA GLU A 169 1.59 1.86 -13.00
C GLU A 169 1.01 3.26 -13.22
N SER A 170 1.87 4.26 -13.16
CA SER A 170 1.50 5.65 -13.44
C SER A 170 2.74 6.53 -13.60
N PRO A 171 2.60 7.79 -14.04
CA PRO A 171 3.68 8.78 -13.99
C PRO A 171 4.28 9.02 -12.60
N ARG A 172 3.55 8.66 -11.53
CA ARG A 172 3.98 8.77 -10.12
C ARG A 172 4.61 7.49 -9.58
N ARG A 173 4.83 6.47 -10.41
CA ARG A 173 5.48 5.20 -9.98
C ARG A 173 6.85 5.48 -9.37
N GLY A 174 7.21 4.72 -8.35
CA GLY A 174 8.53 4.81 -7.74
C GLY A 174 9.66 4.50 -8.73
N GLU A 175 10.75 5.26 -8.67
CA GLU A 175 11.83 5.25 -9.67
C GLU A 175 12.58 3.93 -9.80
N ILE A 176 12.57 3.14 -8.74
CA ILE A 176 13.22 1.81 -8.68
C ILE A 176 12.37 0.69 -9.31
N PHE A 177 11.07 0.95 -9.60
CA PHE A 177 10.21 -0.02 -10.26
C PHE A 177 10.43 -0.01 -11.77
N VAL A 178 10.27 -1.19 -12.40
CA VAL A 178 10.74 -1.48 -13.75
C VAL A 178 10.25 -0.48 -14.80
N THR A 179 8.98 -0.12 -14.81
CA THR A 179 8.40 0.81 -15.80
C THR A 179 9.00 2.21 -15.67
N ARG A 180 9.11 2.74 -14.45
CA ARG A 180 9.72 4.04 -14.20
C ARG A 180 11.23 4.02 -14.43
N LYS A 181 11.89 2.92 -14.07
CA LYS A 181 13.31 2.69 -14.39
C LYS A 181 13.56 2.76 -15.90
N ILE A 182 12.70 2.11 -16.71
CA ILE A 182 12.81 2.11 -18.16
C ILE A 182 12.63 3.52 -18.71
N THR A 183 11.55 4.22 -18.36
CA THR A 183 11.30 5.57 -18.90
C THR A 183 12.40 6.55 -18.52
N ARG A 184 12.92 6.50 -17.30
CA ARG A 184 14.06 7.34 -16.87
C ARG A 184 15.36 6.96 -17.57
N GLY A 185 15.63 5.66 -17.73
CA GLY A 185 16.81 5.19 -18.45
C GLY A 185 16.83 5.63 -19.91
N ILE A 186 15.69 5.51 -20.61
CA ILE A 186 15.56 6.00 -21.98
C ILE A 186 15.82 7.52 -22.05
N ALA A 187 15.21 8.28 -21.13
CA ALA A 187 15.42 9.73 -21.06
C ALA A 187 16.91 10.09 -20.81
N ALA A 188 17.60 9.34 -19.94
CA ALA A 188 19.01 9.54 -19.67
C ALA A 188 19.90 9.22 -20.89
N ILE A 189 19.58 8.16 -21.65
CA ILE A 189 20.26 7.80 -22.90
C ILE A 189 20.07 8.88 -23.95
N LEU A 190 18.84 9.34 -24.16
CA LEU A 190 18.53 10.41 -25.12
C LEU A 190 19.22 11.73 -24.75
N ALA A 191 19.38 12.00 -23.46
CA ALA A 191 20.10 13.19 -22.98
C ALA A 191 21.64 13.01 -22.98
N GLY A 192 22.17 11.89 -23.47
CA GLY A 192 23.61 11.59 -23.52
C GLY A 192 24.27 11.36 -22.16
N LYS A 193 23.49 11.16 -21.09
CA LYS A 193 23.99 10.94 -19.73
C LYS A 193 24.37 9.48 -19.47
N GLU A 194 23.69 8.56 -20.14
CA GLU A 194 23.90 7.11 -20.02
C GLU A 194 24.03 6.49 -21.41
N LYS A 195 24.71 5.36 -21.53
CA LYS A 195 24.84 4.61 -22.79
C LYS A 195 23.94 3.39 -22.83
N TYR A 196 23.63 2.82 -21.67
CA TYR A 196 22.92 1.56 -21.55
C TYR A 196 21.90 1.61 -20.43
N LEU A 197 20.82 0.85 -20.59
CA LEU A 197 19.87 0.54 -19.55
C LEU A 197 20.03 -0.92 -19.15
N TYR A 198 20.37 -1.17 -17.88
CA TYR A 198 20.51 -2.52 -17.33
C TYR A 198 19.17 -3.00 -16.75
N LEU A 199 18.64 -4.06 -17.31
CA LEU A 199 17.42 -4.73 -16.85
C LEU A 199 17.78 -6.17 -16.42
N GLY A 200 16.92 -6.77 -15.60
CA GLY A 200 17.03 -8.17 -15.19
C GLY A 200 16.51 -9.13 -16.27
N ASN A 201 15.66 -10.08 -15.88
CA ASN A 201 15.06 -11.03 -16.81
C ASN A 201 14.09 -10.32 -17.79
N LEU A 202 14.47 -10.27 -19.07
CA LEU A 202 13.68 -9.65 -20.13
C LEU A 202 12.45 -10.47 -20.56
N GLU A 203 12.45 -11.77 -20.28
CA GLU A 203 11.34 -12.69 -20.59
C GLU A 203 10.23 -12.68 -19.51
N ALA A 204 10.44 -11.94 -18.43
CA ALA A 204 9.47 -11.88 -17.34
C ALA A 204 8.18 -11.19 -17.79
N LYS A 205 7.05 -11.91 -17.72
CA LYS A 205 5.71 -11.37 -17.99
C LYS A 205 5.09 -10.83 -16.70
N ARG A 206 4.33 -9.73 -16.82
CA ARG A 206 3.61 -9.10 -15.72
C ARG A 206 2.27 -8.59 -16.22
N ASP A 207 1.26 -8.70 -15.36
CA ASP A 207 0.00 -8.01 -15.55
C ASP A 207 0.15 -6.59 -14.97
N CYS A 208 -0.14 -5.58 -15.78
CA CYS A 208 0.03 -4.17 -15.43
C CYS A 208 -1.22 -3.38 -15.81
N GLY A 209 -1.77 -2.64 -14.84
CA GLY A 209 -2.89 -1.74 -15.06
C GLY A 209 -2.55 -0.29 -14.69
N PHE A 210 -3.48 0.61 -14.88
CA PHE A 210 -3.34 2.04 -14.59
C PHE A 210 -3.83 2.36 -13.18
N THR A 211 -3.00 2.99 -12.36
CA THR A 211 -3.28 3.23 -10.93
C THR A 211 -4.60 3.96 -10.65
N PRO A 212 -5.01 5.00 -11.42
CA PRO A 212 -6.32 5.63 -11.22
C PRO A 212 -7.51 4.66 -11.30
N GLU A 213 -7.50 3.70 -12.22
CA GLU A 213 -8.55 2.68 -12.35
C GLU A 213 -8.59 1.77 -11.12
N TYR A 214 -7.43 1.41 -10.57
CA TYR A 214 -7.36 0.60 -9.34
C TYR A 214 -7.97 1.33 -8.15
N VAL A 215 -7.74 2.64 -8.00
CA VAL A 215 -8.30 3.39 -6.85
C VAL A 215 -9.80 3.63 -6.97
N GLU A 216 -10.36 3.60 -8.19
CA GLU A 216 -11.81 3.63 -8.38
C GLU A 216 -12.48 2.32 -7.93
N CYS A 217 -11.76 1.20 -8.01
CA CYS A 217 -12.24 -0.11 -7.55
C CYS A 217 -12.08 -0.32 -6.03
N MET A 218 -11.31 0.53 -5.35
CA MET A 218 -11.13 0.45 -3.89
C MET A 218 -12.33 1.00 -3.14
#